data_3f322d4cf0cb17093ef778bd2e050e91
#
_entry.id   3f322d4cf0cb17093ef778bd2e050e91
#
_cell.length_a   1.000
_cell.length_b   1.000
_cell.length_c   1.000
_cell.angle_alpha   90.00
_cell.angle_beta   90.00
_cell.angle_gamma   90.00
#
_symmetry.space_group_name_H-M   'P 1'
#
loop_
_entity.id
_entity.type
_entity.pdbx_description
1 polymer ?
#
loop_
_entity_poly.entity_id
_entity_poly.type
_entity_poly.pdbx_seq_one_letter_code
_entity_poly.pdbx_strand_id
1 'polypeptide(L)'
;MGKTEINKKEIEALLPHREPMLLIDKLTKIVHLRSATAIMDVKKKGHYVQGHFPDQPVMPGVLIVEAFGQAAAALTAHGIDPKEYANKLVYLMGVDKARFRNPVLPDCELHLEIEAIRSHGRVWKYRG
;
A
#
# COMPACT_ATOMS: atom_id res chain seq x y z
N MET A 1 -11.36 19.00 8.26
CA MET A 1 -11.32 17.55 8.49
C MET A 1 -11.11 16.82 7.17
N GLY A 2 -10.17 15.93 7.13
CA GLY A 2 -9.91 15.15 5.95
C GLY A 2 -10.89 14.00 5.78
N LYS A 3 -10.95 13.46 4.59
CA LYS A 3 -11.70 12.24 4.34
C LYS A 3 -11.10 11.08 5.12
N THR A 4 -11.94 10.17 5.57
CA THR A 4 -11.50 8.94 6.23
C THR A 4 -11.36 7.78 5.24
N GLU A 5 -11.73 7.99 3.99
CA GLU A 5 -11.66 6.98 2.94
C GLU A 5 -11.38 7.64 1.60
N ILE A 6 -10.46 7.07 0.82
CA ILE A 6 -10.16 7.53 -0.54
C ILE A 6 -10.15 6.36 -1.51
N ASN A 7 -10.57 6.62 -2.74
CA ASN A 7 -10.66 5.60 -3.80
C ASN A 7 -9.37 5.53 -4.63
N LYS A 8 -9.34 4.63 -5.62
CA LYS A 8 -8.16 4.41 -6.45
C LYS A 8 -7.73 5.65 -7.23
N LYS A 9 -8.69 6.42 -7.77
CA LYS A 9 -8.36 7.66 -8.49
C LYS A 9 -7.70 8.68 -7.57
N GLU A 10 -8.19 8.79 -6.36
CA GLU A 10 -7.60 9.68 -5.37
C GLU A 10 -6.19 9.23 -4.98
N ILE A 11 -5.99 7.92 -4.87
CA ILE A 11 -4.66 7.35 -4.61
C ILE A 11 -3.71 7.67 -5.77
N GLU A 12 -4.17 7.53 -7.01
CA GLU A 12 -3.37 7.87 -8.20
C GLU A 12 -2.97 9.34 -8.23
N ALA A 13 -3.82 10.22 -7.69
CA ALA A 13 -3.50 11.63 -7.58
C ALA A 13 -2.41 11.91 -6.54
N LEU A 14 -2.27 11.03 -5.56
CA LEU A 14 -1.28 11.16 -4.48
C LEU A 14 0.05 10.47 -4.79
N LEU A 15 0.01 9.35 -5.51
CA LEU A 15 1.17 8.50 -5.76
C LEU A 15 1.59 8.54 -7.23
N PRO A 16 2.90 8.35 -7.51
CA PRO A 16 3.37 8.23 -8.89
C PRO A 16 3.07 6.86 -9.50
N HIS A 17 2.73 5.88 -8.67
CA HIS A 17 2.47 4.50 -9.10
C HIS A 17 1.25 4.41 -10.04
N ARG A 18 1.33 3.51 -11.02
CA ARG A 18 0.24 3.24 -11.97
C ARG A 18 0.15 1.74 -12.23
N GLU A 19 -0.96 1.31 -12.80
CA GLU A 19 -1.10 -0.07 -13.23
C GLU A 19 0.05 -0.45 -14.17
N PRO A 20 0.62 -1.63 -14.08
CA PRO A 20 0.21 -2.74 -13.20
C PRO A 20 0.89 -2.73 -11.82
N MET A 21 1.72 -1.74 -11.52
CA MET A 21 2.47 -1.70 -10.26
C MET A 21 1.65 -1.15 -9.08
N LEU A 22 0.60 -0.38 -9.34
CA LEU A 22 -0.28 0.11 -8.29
C LEU A 22 -1.13 -1.05 -7.77
N LEU A 23 -0.92 -1.45 -6.53
CA LEU A 23 -1.53 -2.65 -5.95
C LEU A 23 -2.75 -2.39 -5.09
N ILE A 24 -2.81 -1.27 -4.37
CA ILE A 24 -3.92 -0.99 -3.47
C ILE A 24 -5.09 -0.36 -4.20
N ASP A 25 -6.31 -0.75 -3.82
CA ASP A 25 -7.54 -0.30 -4.46
C ASP A 25 -8.19 0.87 -3.74
N LYS A 26 -8.06 0.93 -2.42
CA LYS A 26 -8.55 2.07 -1.64
C LYS A 26 -7.86 2.13 -0.28
N LEU A 27 -7.99 3.28 0.37
CA LEU A 27 -7.48 3.51 1.70
C LEU A 27 -8.66 3.89 2.58
N THR A 28 -8.83 3.19 3.71
CA THR A 28 -9.96 3.36 4.60
C THR A 28 -9.50 3.63 6.03
N LYS A 29 -10.43 4.04 6.89
CA LYS A 29 -10.18 4.27 8.32
C LYS A 29 -8.99 5.20 8.55
N ILE A 30 -8.88 6.23 7.72
CA ILE A 30 -7.75 7.17 7.78
C ILE A 30 -7.80 8.00 9.05
N VAL A 31 -6.72 7.95 9.82
CA VAL A 31 -6.46 8.88 10.92
C VAL A 31 -5.25 9.70 10.47
N HIS A 32 -5.43 11.00 10.34
CA HIS A 32 -4.48 11.93 9.75
C HIS A 32 -3.03 11.68 10.18
N LEU A 33 -2.17 11.37 9.21
CA LEU A 33 -0.74 11.09 9.38
C LEU A 33 -0.41 9.99 10.39
N ARG A 34 -1.37 9.17 10.76
CA ARG A 34 -1.21 8.23 11.87
C ARG A 34 -1.45 6.78 11.49
N SER A 35 -2.60 6.49 10.91
CA SER A 35 -2.96 5.11 10.58
C SER A 35 -4.01 5.04 9.49
N ALA A 36 -4.12 3.89 8.87
CA ALA A 36 -5.15 3.60 7.88
C ALA A 36 -5.18 2.10 7.61
N THR A 37 -6.22 1.67 6.91
CA THR A 37 -6.31 0.31 6.38
C THR A 37 -6.45 0.41 4.87
N ALA A 38 -5.50 -0.12 4.14
CA ALA A 38 -5.58 -0.21 2.69
C ALA A 38 -6.29 -1.51 2.32
N ILE A 39 -7.06 -1.46 1.25
CA ILE A 39 -7.78 -2.62 0.73
C ILE A 39 -7.21 -2.97 -0.64
N MET A 40 -6.92 -4.24 -0.85
CA MET A 40 -6.48 -4.76 -2.14
C MET A 40 -7.30 -6.00 -2.49
N ASP A 41 -7.92 -5.99 -3.65
CA ASP A 41 -8.61 -7.17 -4.17
C ASP A 41 -7.59 -8.09 -4.82
N VAL A 42 -7.34 -9.24 -4.22
CA VAL A 42 -6.42 -10.23 -4.77
C VAL A 42 -7.20 -11.17 -5.66
N LYS A 43 -6.94 -11.12 -6.96
CA LYS A 43 -7.72 -11.84 -7.97
C LYS A 43 -6.90 -12.92 -8.68
N LYS A 44 -7.55 -14.03 -9.01
CA LYS A 44 -6.95 -15.14 -9.76
C LYS A 44 -6.30 -14.69 -11.06
N LYS A 45 -6.93 -13.73 -11.74
CA LYS A 45 -6.43 -13.21 -13.02
C LYS A 45 -5.43 -12.08 -12.85
N GLY A 46 -5.09 -11.72 -11.62
CA GLY A 46 -4.10 -10.69 -11.37
C GLY A 46 -2.73 -11.10 -11.88
N HIS A 47 -2.03 -10.15 -12.50
CA HIS A 47 -0.69 -10.40 -13.03
C HIS A 47 0.29 -10.90 -11.97
N TYR A 48 0.07 -10.50 -10.72
CA TYR A 48 0.94 -10.82 -9.59
C TYR A 48 0.85 -12.27 -9.12
N VAL A 49 -0.16 -13.04 -9.54
CA VAL A 49 -0.29 -14.45 -9.15
C VAL A 49 -0.14 -15.43 -10.30
N GLN A 50 -0.16 -14.96 -11.55
CA GLN A 50 -0.16 -15.84 -12.73
C GLN A 50 1.04 -16.79 -12.80
N GLY A 51 2.21 -16.33 -12.40
CA GLY A 51 3.41 -17.17 -12.37
C GLY A 51 3.77 -17.69 -10.99
N HIS A 52 2.94 -17.43 -9.99
CA HIS A 52 3.29 -17.68 -8.59
C HIS A 52 2.15 -18.38 -7.84
N PHE A 53 1.74 -19.54 -8.19
CA PHE A 53 2.29 -20.45 -9.19
C PHE A 53 1.17 -20.84 -10.14
N PRO A 54 1.45 -21.32 -11.38
CA PRO A 54 0.40 -21.56 -12.38
C PRO A 54 -0.78 -22.40 -11.90
N ASP A 55 -0.53 -23.50 -11.19
CA ASP A 55 -1.59 -24.39 -10.70
C ASP A 55 -2.05 -24.10 -9.27
N GLN A 56 -1.33 -23.26 -8.56
CA GLN A 56 -1.63 -22.88 -7.17
C GLN A 56 -1.27 -21.40 -6.97
N PRO A 57 -2.13 -20.49 -7.40
CA PRO A 57 -1.81 -19.07 -7.29
C PRO A 57 -1.78 -18.58 -5.83
N VAL A 58 -0.71 -17.88 -5.50
CA VAL A 58 -0.49 -17.30 -4.18
C VAL A 58 0.05 -15.88 -4.39
N MET A 59 -0.48 -14.94 -3.63
CA MET A 59 0.03 -13.56 -3.69
C MET A 59 1.47 -13.51 -3.18
N PRO A 60 2.44 -13.05 -3.98
CA PRO A 60 3.84 -12.98 -3.54
C PRO A 60 4.02 -12.09 -2.33
N GLY A 61 4.74 -12.60 -1.31
CA GLY A 61 5.00 -11.82 -0.10
C GLY A 61 5.73 -10.51 -0.36
N VAL A 62 6.67 -10.50 -1.32
CA VAL A 62 7.42 -9.29 -1.66
C VAL A 62 6.49 -8.20 -2.21
N LEU A 63 5.41 -8.58 -2.90
CA LEU A 63 4.44 -7.61 -3.41
C LEU A 63 3.49 -7.14 -2.31
N ILE A 64 3.24 -7.97 -1.30
CA ILE A 64 2.49 -7.55 -0.12
C ILE A 64 3.27 -6.45 0.61
N VAL A 65 4.59 -6.61 0.73
CA VAL A 65 5.46 -5.57 1.30
C VAL A 65 5.38 -4.30 0.47
N GLU A 66 5.41 -4.42 -0.86
CA GLU A 66 5.27 -3.25 -1.74
C GLU A 66 3.92 -2.57 -1.52
N ALA A 67 2.84 -3.35 -1.39
CA ALA A 67 1.51 -2.81 -1.13
C ALA A 67 1.44 -2.05 0.19
N PHE A 68 2.11 -2.54 1.24
CA PHE A 68 2.23 -1.82 2.50
C PHE A 68 2.94 -0.48 2.31
N GLY A 69 4.00 -0.47 1.51
CA GLY A 69 4.73 0.77 1.18
C GLY A 69 3.84 1.77 0.45
N GLN A 70 3.03 1.30 -0.48
CA GLN A 70 2.08 2.15 -1.20
C GLN A 70 1.02 2.72 -0.25
N ALA A 71 0.50 1.90 0.64
CA ALA A 71 -0.48 2.33 1.64
C ALA A 71 0.11 3.42 2.53
N ALA A 72 1.33 3.22 3.00
CA ALA A 72 2.03 4.19 3.84
C ALA A 72 2.28 5.50 3.09
N ALA A 73 2.71 5.42 1.83
CA ALA A 73 2.95 6.60 1.00
C ALA A 73 1.66 7.37 0.76
N ALA A 74 0.55 6.66 0.50
CA ALA A 74 -0.75 7.29 0.27
C ALA A 74 -1.24 8.01 1.53
N LEU A 75 -1.10 7.36 2.70
CA LEU A 75 -1.48 7.98 3.97
C LEU A 75 -0.68 9.25 4.21
N THR A 76 0.63 9.19 3.98
CA THR A 76 1.52 10.35 4.17
C THR A 76 1.16 11.48 3.22
N ALA A 77 1.04 11.19 1.92
CA ALA A 77 0.71 12.20 0.93
C ALA A 77 -0.66 12.83 1.17
N HIS A 78 -1.62 12.02 1.62
CA HIS A 78 -2.96 12.52 1.95
C HIS A 78 -2.93 13.54 3.10
N GLY A 79 -1.96 13.43 3.99
CA GLY A 79 -1.88 14.26 5.18
C GLY A 79 -0.96 15.48 5.09
N ILE A 80 -0.20 15.63 4.01
CA ILE A 80 0.74 16.75 3.86
C ILE A 80 0.32 17.69 2.72
N ASP A 81 0.98 18.83 2.63
CA ASP A 81 0.73 19.83 1.58
C ASP A 81 1.08 19.23 0.22
N PRO A 82 0.22 19.39 -0.80
CA PRO A 82 0.52 18.93 -2.16
C PRO A 82 1.88 19.35 -2.70
N LYS A 83 2.39 20.49 -2.29
CA LYS A 83 3.71 20.96 -2.71
C LYS A 83 4.84 20.06 -2.24
N GLU A 84 4.61 19.30 -1.16
CA GLU A 84 5.64 18.45 -0.58
C GLU A 84 5.75 17.09 -1.28
N TYR A 85 4.72 16.64 -2.01
CA TYR A 85 4.77 15.35 -2.70
C TYR A 85 4.67 15.45 -4.22
N ALA A 86 4.22 16.59 -4.77
CA ALA A 86 4.08 16.75 -6.21
C ALA A 86 5.43 16.54 -6.92
N ASN A 87 5.40 15.78 -8.02
CA ASN A 87 6.58 15.48 -8.84
C ASN A 87 7.70 14.75 -8.08
N LYS A 88 7.39 14.13 -6.96
CA LYS A 88 8.36 13.35 -6.18
C LYS A 88 8.08 11.87 -6.31
N LEU A 89 9.15 11.07 -6.26
CA LEU A 89 9.05 9.63 -6.30
C LEU A 89 9.10 9.07 -4.89
N VAL A 90 8.58 7.85 -4.75
CA VAL A 90 8.55 7.13 -3.47
C VAL A 90 9.44 5.90 -3.59
N TYR A 91 10.38 5.76 -2.68
CA TYR A 91 11.29 4.61 -2.65
C TYR A 91 11.14 3.84 -1.35
N LEU A 92 11.05 2.52 -1.48
CA LEU A 92 11.14 1.62 -0.33
C LEU A 92 12.61 1.49 0.05
N MET A 93 12.98 1.96 1.23
CA MET A 93 14.37 2.00 1.68
C MET A 93 14.79 0.79 2.52
N GLY A 94 13.87 0.22 3.25
CA GLY A 94 14.20 -0.91 4.10
C GLY A 94 12.95 -1.57 4.66
N VAL A 95 13.11 -2.82 5.05
CA VAL A 95 12.03 -3.61 5.65
C VAL A 95 12.64 -4.40 6.80
N ASP A 96 12.04 -4.27 7.99
CA ASP A 96 12.46 -5.00 9.16
C ASP A 96 11.41 -6.02 9.56
N LYS A 97 11.84 -7.20 9.98
CA LYS A 97 10.98 -8.21 10.63
C LYS A 97 9.71 -8.55 9.87
N ALA A 98 9.81 -8.70 8.54
CA ALA A 98 8.67 -9.15 7.74
C ALA A 98 8.45 -10.65 7.93
N ARG A 99 7.20 -11.05 8.19
CA ARG A 99 6.84 -12.47 8.35
C ARG A 99 5.54 -12.75 7.62
N PHE A 100 5.51 -13.85 6.89
CA PHE A 100 4.37 -14.30 6.11
C PHE A 100 3.92 -15.65 6.65
N ARG A 101 3.02 -15.62 7.64
CA ARG A 101 2.63 -16.82 8.37
C ARG A 101 1.54 -17.63 7.67
N ASN A 102 0.75 -16.99 6.86
CA ASN A 102 -0.33 -17.64 6.12
C ASN A 102 -0.30 -17.18 4.67
N PRO A 103 -0.54 -18.09 3.71
CA PRO A 103 -0.59 -17.69 2.32
C PRO A 103 -1.82 -16.81 2.05
N VAL A 104 -1.65 -15.84 1.15
CA VAL A 104 -2.75 -15.02 0.67
C VAL A 104 -3.18 -15.59 -0.67
N LEU A 105 -4.36 -16.16 -0.70
CA LEU A 105 -4.89 -16.85 -1.88
C LEU A 105 -5.96 -16.00 -2.56
N PRO A 106 -5.99 -15.98 -3.89
CA PRO A 106 -7.11 -15.38 -4.61
C PRO A 106 -8.34 -16.31 -4.48
N ASP A 107 -9.56 -15.86 -4.60
CA ASP A 107 -9.94 -14.47 -4.63
C ASP A 107 -10.22 -14.01 -3.21
N CYS A 108 -9.62 -12.93 -2.81
CA CYS A 108 -9.86 -12.42 -1.46
C CYS A 108 -9.68 -10.90 -1.43
N GLU A 109 -10.18 -10.30 -0.37
CA GLU A 109 -9.94 -8.90 -0.08
C GLU A 109 -8.88 -8.85 1.01
N LEU A 110 -7.71 -8.33 0.66
CA LEU A 110 -6.59 -8.21 1.58
C LEU A 110 -6.62 -6.86 2.28
N HIS A 111 -6.62 -6.87 3.59
CA HIS A 111 -6.58 -5.66 4.40
C HIS A 111 -5.16 -5.43 4.92
N LEU A 112 -4.63 -4.26 4.61
CA LEU A 112 -3.28 -3.87 4.98
C LEU A 112 -3.38 -2.76 6.03
N GLU A 113 -3.26 -3.14 7.29
CA GLU A 113 -3.34 -2.19 8.39
C GLU A 113 -1.98 -1.55 8.64
N ILE A 114 -1.90 -0.23 8.59
CA ILE A 114 -0.66 0.50 8.75
C ILE A 114 -0.74 1.53 9.85
N GLU A 115 0.39 1.74 10.52
CA GLU A 115 0.52 2.73 11.57
C GLU A 115 1.88 3.41 11.47
N ALA A 116 1.88 4.74 11.48
CA ALA A 116 3.12 5.51 11.46
C ALA A 116 3.85 5.37 12.80
N ILE A 117 5.13 5.06 12.76
CA ILE A 117 5.95 4.95 13.96
C ILE A 117 6.68 6.28 14.20
N ARG A 118 7.32 6.80 13.14
CA ARG A 118 8.05 8.06 13.22
C ARG A 118 8.42 8.55 11.82
N SER A 119 8.82 9.83 11.77
CA SER A 119 9.36 10.39 10.53
C SER A 119 10.60 11.20 10.87
N HIS A 120 11.50 11.33 9.91
CA HIS A 120 12.68 12.15 10.02
C HIS A 120 12.99 12.73 8.64
N GLY A 121 12.68 14.01 8.47
CA GLY A 121 12.79 14.64 7.16
C GLY A 121 11.87 14.00 6.15
N ARG A 122 12.45 13.43 5.11
CA ARG A 122 11.70 12.73 4.05
C ARG A 122 11.59 11.23 4.27
N VAL A 123 12.12 10.74 5.38
CA VAL A 123 12.10 9.31 5.70
C VAL A 123 11.01 9.05 6.71
N TRP A 124 10.12 8.12 6.37
CA TRP A 124 8.99 7.73 7.20
C TRP A 124 9.10 6.26 7.55
N LYS A 125 8.80 5.93 8.78
CA LYS A 125 8.78 4.54 9.24
C LYS A 125 7.37 4.15 9.66
N TYR A 126 6.92 3.02 9.14
CA TYR A 126 5.59 2.49 9.39
C TYR A 126 5.67 1.06 9.89
N ARG A 127 4.62 0.66 10.59
CA ARG A 127 4.39 -0.73 11.00
C ARG A 127 3.10 -1.20 10.33
N GLY A 128 3.07 -2.44 9.91
CA GLY A 128 1.88 -3.01 9.26
C GLY A 128 1.75 -4.50 9.50
#